data_89d4dab18c1cd40ea646fbeef821156d
#
_entry.id   89d4dab18c1cd40ea646fbeef821156d
#
_cell.length_a   1.000
_cell.length_b   1.000
_cell.length_c   1.000
_cell.angle_alpha   90.00
_cell.angle_beta   90.00
_cell.angle_gamma   90.00
#
_symmetry.space_group_name_H-M   'P 1'
#
loop_
_entity.id
_entity.type
_entity.pdbx_description
1 polymer ?
#
loop_
_entity_poly.entity_id
_entity_poly.type
_entity_poly.pdbx_seq_one_letter_code
_entity_poly.pdbx_strand_id
1 'polypeptide(L)'
;NFNLSDSKTKVTKWNNDTKLLSSYFSGKTYGDIWGFETDRYFEESDFTGQNADGSWIYKSGVASQSALERAPFHYGPGDIKFKDLDGSGAIDGGKGTADDHGDLKVIGNSLPRYEYSFHLGGSWKGIDLDLFFQGVGKRSDWTIASLNFPMMRSADLAVYEHQSSYNRVFYSDDWKTITGYDINQGNTYPRLYPGNEAKGTVSGIANGSNNYYPQSRYLTDMSYL
;
A
#
# COMPACT_ATOMS: atom_id res chain seq x y z
N ASN A 1 37.25 11.05 6.87
CA ASN A 1 36.32 12.01 6.26
C ASN A 1 34.91 11.55 6.47
N PHE A 2 34.00 12.52 6.71
CA PHE A 2 32.55 12.30 6.78
C PHE A 2 31.86 13.36 5.94
N ASN A 3 30.92 12.93 5.12
CA ASN A 3 30.07 13.81 4.32
C ASN A 3 28.61 13.51 4.62
N LEU A 4 27.81 14.54 4.74
CA LEU A 4 26.35 14.47 4.85
C LEU A 4 25.76 15.52 3.94
N SER A 5 24.82 15.10 3.10
CA SER A 5 24.04 16.01 2.26
C SER A 5 22.55 15.73 2.41
N ASP A 6 21.76 16.76 2.25
CA ASP A 6 20.32 16.67 2.22
C ASP A 6 19.74 17.71 1.25
N SER A 7 18.77 17.29 0.47
CA SER A 7 18.08 18.17 -0.47
C SER A 7 16.59 17.90 -0.50
N LYS A 8 15.80 18.95 -0.69
CA LYS A 8 14.36 18.86 -0.89
C LYS A 8 13.96 19.71 -2.09
N THR A 9 13.49 19.05 -3.14
CA THR A 9 13.10 19.69 -4.38
C THR A 9 11.61 19.99 -4.37
N LYS A 10 11.23 21.23 -4.75
CA LYS A 10 9.84 21.64 -4.93
C LYS A 10 9.60 22.11 -6.34
N VAL A 11 8.42 21.82 -6.85
CA VAL A 11 7.96 22.32 -8.14
C VAL A 11 7.62 23.80 -8.00
N THR A 12 8.34 24.67 -8.71
CA THR A 12 8.12 26.11 -8.63
C THR A 12 7.00 26.57 -9.54
N LYS A 13 6.84 25.93 -10.71
CA LYS A 13 5.79 26.27 -11.69
C LYS A 13 5.37 25.05 -12.49
N TRP A 14 4.07 24.81 -12.60
CA TRP A 14 3.47 23.74 -13.40
C TRP A 14 2.03 24.13 -13.76
N ASN A 15 1.58 23.72 -14.95
CA ASN A 15 0.21 24.01 -15.40
C ASN A 15 -0.77 22.95 -14.87
N ASN A 16 -1.19 23.11 -13.63
CA ASN A 16 -2.18 22.28 -12.94
C ASN A 16 -2.81 23.14 -11.82
N ASP A 17 -3.69 24.03 -12.19
CA ASP A 17 -4.31 24.99 -11.28
C ASP A 17 -5.22 24.32 -10.25
N THR A 18 -5.81 23.17 -10.59
CA THR A 18 -6.63 22.35 -9.69
C THR A 18 -5.80 21.54 -8.72
N LYS A 19 -4.48 21.54 -8.85
CA LYS A 19 -3.53 20.78 -8.03
C LYS A 19 -3.87 19.27 -7.94
N LEU A 20 -4.25 18.66 -9.06
CA LEU A 20 -4.47 17.20 -9.12
C LEU A 20 -3.24 16.44 -8.64
N LEU A 21 -3.43 15.50 -7.72
CA LEU A 21 -2.36 14.70 -7.10
C LEU A 21 -1.66 13.79 -8.09
N SER A 22 -2.35 13.36 -9.16
CA SER A 22 -1.81 12.52 -10.23
C SER A 22 -0.77 13.23 -11.11
N SER A 23 -0.63 14.55 -10.98
CA SER A 23 0.34 15.36 -11.72
C SER A 23 1.14 16.25 -10.79
N TYR A 24 2.10 16.99 -11.35
CA TYR A 24 2.79 18.05 -10.63
C TYR A 24 1.89 19.29 -10.50
N PHE A 25 2.14 20.08 -9.48
CA PHE A 25 1.56 21.40 -9.28
C PHE A 25 2.55 22.30 -8.55
N SER A 26 2.39 23.61 -8.67
CA SER A 26 3.27 24.58 -8.02
C SER A 26 3.22 24.43 -6.50
N GLY A 27 4.36 24.21 -5.88
CA GLY A 27 4.52 23.95 -4.45
C GLY A 27 4.60 22.47 -4.05
N LYS A 28 4.24 21.54 -4.95
CA LYS A 28 4.38 20.09 -4.67
C LYS A 28 5.84 19.73 -4.42
N THR A 29 6.12 18.94 -3.41
CA THR A 29 7.44 18.36 -3.22
C THR A 29 7.62 17.26 -4.28
N TYR A 30 8.75 17.32 -4.97
CA TYR A 30 9.09 16.30 -5.97
C TYR A 30 9.34 14.96 -5.30
N GLY A 31 8.77 13.90 -5.88
CA GLY A 31 8.89 12.54 -5.35
C GLY A 31 7.90 12.17 -4.25
N ASP A 32 7.00 13.07 -3.81
CA ASP A 32 5.98 12.72 -2.81
C ASP A 32 5.07 11.59 -3.32
N ILE A 33 4.95 10.55 -2.49
CA ILE A 33 4.08 9.40 -2.70
C ILE A 33 2.83 9.62 -1.85
N TRP A 34 1.69 9.77 -2.53
CA TRP A 34 0.39 9.90 -1.90
C TRP A 34 -0.27 8.53 -1.78
N GLY A 35 -0.88 8.25 -0.65
CA GLY A 35 -1.56 6.98 -0.39
C GLY A 35 -2.35 7.02 0.91
N PHE A 36 -3.04 5.92 1.18
CA PHE A 36 -3.83 5.73 2.39
C PHE A 36 -2.95 5.30 3.57
N GLU A 37 -3.34 5.68 4.77
CA GLU A 37 -2.77 5.09 5.97
C GLU A 37 -3.49 3.79 6.31
N THR A 38 -2.74 2.68 6.37
CA THR A 38 -3.28 1.40 6.81
C THR A 38 -3.54 1.42 8.31
N ASP A 39 -4.73 0.99 8.70
CA ASP A 39 -5.09 0.74 10.11
C ASP A 39 -4.72 -0.70 10.49
N ARG A 40 -5.44 -1.66 9.97
CA ARG A 40 -5.33 -3.10 10.24
C ARG A 40 -5.98 -3.91 9.12
N TYR A 41 -6.19 -5.18 9.32
CA TYR A 41 -7.11 -5.97 8.50
C TYR A 41 -8.53 -5.85 9.05
N PHE A 42 -9.51 -5.86 8.16
CA PHE A 42 -10.91 -6.03 8.56
C PHE A 42 -11.11 -7.38 9.25
N GLU A 43 -11.91 -7.38 10.29
CA GLU A 43 -12.40 -8.55 10.99
C GLU A 43 -13.89 -8.75 10.72
N GLU A 44 -14.42 -9.96 10.97
CA GLU A 44 -15.87 -10.21 10.86
C GLU A 44 -16.69 -9.26 11.73
N SER A 45 -16.13 -8.87 12.88
CA SER A 45 -16.75 -7.93 13.81
C SER A 45 -16.91 -6.50 13.31
N ASP A 46 -16.26 -6.13 12.20
CA ASP A 46 -16.42 -4.82 11.54
C ASP A 46 -17.71 -4.72 10.71
N PHE A 47 -18.37 -5.85 10.50
CA PHE A 47 -19.55 -5.94 9.63
C PHE A 47 -20.75 -6.48 10.38
N THR A 48 -21.94 -6.20 9.86
CA THR A 48 -23.23 -6.71 10.39
C THR A 48 -23.88 -7.74 9.49
N GLY A 49 -23.40 -7.90 8.26
CA GLY A 49 -23.91 -8.85 7.28
C GLY A 49 -23.46 -8.53 5.86
N GLN A 50 -24.03 -9.23 4.90
CA GLN A 50 -23.78 -9.03 3.47
C GLN A 50 -25.10 -8.74 2.73
N ASN A 51 -24.99 -7.91 1.70
CA ASN A 51 -26.05 -7.67 0.73
C ASN A 51 -26.13 -8.82 -0.29
N ALA A 52 -27.22 -8.87 -1.06
CA ALA A 52 -27.43 -9.89 -2.09
C ALA A 52 -26.39 -9.84 -3.24
N ASP A 53 -25.72 -8.71 -3.43
CA ASP A 53 -24.66 -8.52 -4.42
C ASP A 53 -23.27 -8.93 -3.91
N GLY A 54 -23.19 -9.37 -2.63
CA GLY A 54 -21.93 -9.76 -1.98
C GLY A 54 -21.18 -8.63 -1.30
N SER A 55 -21.64 -7.39 -1.38
CA SER A 55 -21.05 -6.27 -0.64
C SER A 55 -21.33 -6.39 0.85
N TRP A 56 -20.42 -5.91 1.66
CA TRP A 56 -20.50 -5.99 3.12
C TRP A 56 -21.19 -4.77 3.73
N ILE A 57 -22.01 -5.01 4.75
CA ILE A 57 -22.67 -3.96 5.53
C ILE A 57 -21.77 -3.61 6.71
N TYR A 58 -21.17 -2.43 6.65
CA TYR A 58 -20.27 -1.94 7.70
C TYR A 58 -21.04 -1.68 9.01
N LYS A 59 -20.43 -2.06 10.11
CA LYS A 59 -20.95 -1.78 11.46
C LYS A 59 -20.89 -0.28 11.76
N SER A 60 -21.83 0.21 12.55
CA SER A 60 -21.80 1.60 13.03
C SER A 60 -20.44 1.94 13.69
N GLY A 61 -19.85 3.05 13.29
CA GLY A 61 -18.53 3.49 13.75
C GLY A 61 -17.34 2.90 12.99
N VAL A 62 -17.58 2.07 11.98
CA VAL A 62 -16.56 1.61 11.03
C VAL A 62 -16.72 2.40 9.73
N ALA A 63 -15.67 3.13 9.35
CA ALA A 63 -15.68 3.88 8.09
C ALA A 63 -15.82 2.93 6.88
N SER A 64 -16.73 3.26 5.98
CA SER A 64 -16.99 2.47 4.78
C SER A 64 -15.87 2.67 3.77
N GLN A 65 -15.38 1.59 3.16
CA GLN A 65 -14.43 1.63 2.03
C GLN A 65 -15.08 1.36 0.68
N SER A 66 -16.40 1.37 0.61
CA SER A 66 -17.13 1.05 -0.62
C SER A 66 -16.80 1.98 -1.79
N ALA A 67 -16.40 3.23 -1.53
CA ALA A 67 -15.96 4.16 -2.56
C ALA A 67 -14.68 3.73 -3.30
N LEU A 68 -13.87 2.87 -2.68
CA LEU A 68 -12.65 2.34 -3.26
C LEU A 68 -12.87 1.00 -3.98
N GLU A 69 -14.05 0.42 -3.89
CA GLU A 69 -14.36 -0.86 -4.53
C GLU A 69 -14.45 -0.73 -6.05
N ARG A 70 -14.03 -1.77 -6.72
CA ARG A 70 -14.21 -1.95 -8.16
C ARG A 70 -14.79 -3.33 -8.40
N ALA A 71 -16.02 -3.38 -8.89
CA ALA A 71 -16.69 -4.65 -9.16
C ALA A 71 -15.81 -5.60 -10.00
N PRO A 72 -15.77 -6.88 -9.67
CA PRO A 72 -16.61 -7.57 -8.68
C PRO A 72 -16.07 -7.59 -7.24
N PHE A 73 -14.98 -6.87 -6.95
CA PHE A 73 -14.36 -6.87 -5.62
C PHE A 73 -15.15 -6.03 -4.62
N HIS A 74 -15.35 -6.58 -3.43
CA HIS A 74 -15.87 -5.91 -2.24
C HIS A 74 -14.93 -6.12 -1.06
N TYR A 75 -14.64 -5.06 -0.29
CA TYR A 75 -13.88 -5.19 0.94
C TYR A 75 -14.67 -6.02 1.95
N GLY A 76 -13.97 -6.93 2.60
CA GLY A 76 -14.54 -7.80 3.62
C GLY A 76 -13.48 -8.28 4.62
N PRO A 77 -13.85 -9.23 5.51
CA PRO A 77 -12.92 -9.78 6.49
C PRO A 77 -11.63 -10.29 5.84
N GLY A 78 -10.48 -9.89 6.40
CA GLY A 78 -9.16 -10.23 5.90
C GLY A 78 -8.56 -9.25 4.89
N ASP A 79 -9.33 -8.28 4.39
CA ASP A 79 -8.82 -7.18 3.54
C ASP A 79 -8.24 -6.05 4.37
N ILE A 80 -7.46 -5.18 3.69
CA ILE A 80 -6.88 -4.00 4.31
C ILE A 80 -7.97 -3.00 4.70
N LYS A 81 -7.92 -2.54 5.94
CA LYS A 81 -8.69 -1.41 6.45
C LYS A 81 -7.81 -0.17 6.49
N PHE A 82 -8.28 0.90 5.88
CA PHE A 82 -7.62 2.20 5.94
C PHE A 82 -8.18 3.06 7.07
N LYS A 83 -7.40 4.04 7.49
CA LYS A 83 -7.82 5.02 8.50
C LYS A 83 -8.64 6.12 7.83
N ASP A 84 -9.75 6.45 8.45
CA ASP A 84 -10.54 7.64 8.17
C ASP A 84 -9.79 8.85 8.77
N LEU A 85 -9.17 9.63 7.94
CA LEU A 85 -8.31 10.74 8.35
C LEU A 85 -9.06 12.06 8.46
N ASP A 86 -10.15 12.21 7.72
CA ASP A 86 -10.97 13.43 7.73
C ASP A 86 -12.22 13.29 8.61
N GLY A 87 -12.51 12.08 9.11
CA GLY A 87 -13.63 11.79 10.00
C GLY A 87 -14.99 11.78 9.28
N SER A 88 -15.01 11.58 7.97
CA SER A 88 -16.24 11.57 7.16
C SER A 88 -17.09 10.31 7.37
N GLY A 89 -16.50 9.24 7.88
CA GLY A 89 -17.12 7.92 7.99
C GLY A 89 -17.06 7.10 6.69
N ALA A 90 -16.35 7.61 5.69
CA ALA A 90 -16.09 6.93 4.42
C ALA A 90 -14.63 7.11 4.04
N ILE A 91 -14.03 6.06 3.48
CA ILE A 91 -12.65 6.11 3.00
C ILE A 91 -12.67 6.42 1.51
N ASP A 92 -12.14 7.57 1.14
CA ASP A 92 -12.06 7.98 -0.26
C ASP A 92 -10.84 8.89 -0.54
N GLY A 93 -10.66 9.24 -1.79
CA GLY A 93 -9.59 10.15 -2.23
C GLY A 93 -10.05 11.59 -2.47
N GLY A 94 -11.24 11.96 -2.00
CA GLY A 94 -11.84 13.26 -2.28
C GLY A 94 -11.91 13.53 -3.78
N LYS A 95 -11.64 14.76 -4.19
CA LYS A 95 -11.49 15.11 -5.61
C LYS A 95 -10.13 14.74 -6.19
N GLY A 96 -9.23 14.12 -5.39
CA GLY A 96 -7.87 13.80 -5.80
C GLY A 96 -7.00 15.04 -6.02
N THR A 97 -7.28 16.12 -5.32
CA THR A 97 -6.51 17.37 -5.38
C THR A 97 -5.80 17.64 -4.06
N ALA A 98 -4.81 18.52 -4.06
CA ALA A 98 -4.09 18.86 -2.83
C ALA A 98 -4.96 19.56 -1.77
N ASP A 99 -6.04 20.19 -2.21
CA ASP A 99 -6.96 20.96 -1.33
C ASP A 99 -8.19 20.10 -0.94
N ASP A 100 -8.42 18.97 -1.64
CA ASP A 100 -9.50 18.02 -1.37
C ASP A 100 -8.99 16.62 -1.75
N HIS A 101 -8.33 15.98 -0.80
CA HIS A 101 -7.63 14.68 -0.98
C HIS A 101 -8.27 13.54 -0.17
N GLY A 102 -9.40 13.81 0.54
CA GLY A 102 -10.04 12.83 1.41
C GLY A 102 -9.03 12.22 2.40
N ASP A 103 -8.98 10.91 2.47
CA ASP A 103 -8.09 10.17 3.37
C ASP A 103 -6.66 9.94 2.82
N LEU A 104 -6.36 10.51 1.64
CA LEU A 104 -5.01 10.43 1.11
C LEU A 104 -4.07 11.37 1.88
N LYS A 105 -2.85 10.89 2.11
CA LYS A 105 -1.77 11.72 2.65
C LYS A 105 -0.44 11.37 1.99
N VAL A 106 0.58 12.19 2.19
CA VAL A 106 1.94 11.86 1.80
C VAL A 106 2.46 10.76 2.74
N ILE A 107 2.61 9.55 2.23
CA ILE A 107 3.09 8.38 2.98
C ILE A 107 4.60 8.18 2.85
N GLY A 108 5.24 8.76 1.84
CA GLY A 108 6.67 8.66 1.62
C GLY A 108 7.17 9.62 0.54
N ASN A 109 8.46 9.51 0.24
CA ASN A 109 9.08 10.25 -0.86
C ASN A 109 10.11 9.36 -1.55
N SER A 110 10.12 9.35 -2.88
CA SER A 110 10.99 8.51 -3.70
C SER A 110 12.40 9.08 -3.89
N LEU A 111 12.63 10.33 -3.53
CA LEU A 111 13.96 10.93 -3.59
C LEU A 111 14.76 10.60 -2.33
N PRO A 112 16.07 10.38 -2.48
CA PRO A 112 16.94 10.14 -1.33
C PRO A 112 17.03 11.39 -0.46
N ARG A 113 17.07 11.17 0.85
CA ARG A 113 17.32 12.18 1.86
C ARG A 113 18.41 11.69 2.80
N TYR A 114 19.19 12.63 3.33
CA TYR A 114 20.28 12.30 4.24
C TYR A 114 21.27 11.32 3.61
N GLU A 115 21.82 11.70 2.46
CA GLU A 115 22.89 10.95 1.81
C GLU A 115 24.19 11.18 2.59
N TYR A 116 24.81 10.11 3.01
CA TYR A 116 26.02 10.19 3.81
C TYR A 116 27.11 9.26 3.32
N SER A 117 28.36 9.65 3.56
CA SER A 117 29.50 8.80 3.36
C SER A 117 30.51 8.95 4.48
N PHE A 118 31.19 7.88 4.78
CA PHE A 118 32.22 7.81 5.78
C PHE A 118 33.43 7.10 5.20
N HIS A 119 34.62 7.73 5.32
CA HIS A 119 35.87 7.17 4.85
C HIS A 119 36.87 7.14 6.01
N LEU A 120 37.40 5.97 6.31
CA LEU A 120 38.42 5.71 7.30
C LEU A 120 39.62 5.05 6.63
N GLY A 121 40.78 5.68 6.71
CA GLY A 121 42.03 5.12 6.20
C GLY A 121 43.16 5.25 7.21
N GLY A 122 44.09 4.32 7.18
CA GLY A 122 45.27 4.31 8.03
C GLY A 122 46.31 3.31 7.57
N SER A 123 47.60 3.66 7.83
CA SER A 123 48.76 2.79 7.55
C SER A 123 49.49 2.46 8.84
N TRP A 124 49.82 1.20 9.01
CA TRP A 124 50.62 0.74 10.14
C TRP A 124 51.54 -0.43 9.76
N LYS A 125 52.83 -0.24 9.95
CA LYS A 125 53.87 -1.28 9.72
C LYS A 125 53.78 -1.99 8.36
N GLY A 126 53.45 -1.26 7.29
CA GLY A 126 53.33 -1.81 5.93
C GLY A 126 51.96 -2.44 5.62
N ILE A 127 51.01 -2.29 6.54
CA ILE A 127 49.58 -2.65 6.31
C ILE A 127 48.81 -1.36 6.12
N ASP A 128 48.14 -1.24 4.98
CA ASP A 128 47.24 -0.14 4.67
C ASP A 128 45.81 -0.61 4.79
N LEU A 129 44.98 0.16 5.50
CA LEU A 129 43.52 -0.07 5.61
C LEU A 129 42.80 1.14 5.03
N ASP A 130 41.86 0.88 4.14
CA ASP A 130 40.98 1.89 3.57
C ASP A 130 39.54 1.34 3.59
N LEU A 131 38.66 2.03 4.29
CA LEU A 131 37.24 1.65 4.43
C LEU A 131 36.39 2.81 3.97
N PHE A 132 35.52 2.54 3.01
CA PHE A 132 34.54 3.49 2.52
C PHE A 132 33.11 2.94 2.71
N PHE A 133 32.28 3.75 3.35
CA PHE A 133 30.85 3.47 3.54
C PHE A 133 30.02 4.59 2.92
N GLN A 134 28.93 4.21 2.28
CA GLN A 134 27.97 5.15 1.70
C GLN A 134 26.56 4.68 2.00
N GLY A 135 25.66 5.62 2.34
CA GLY A 135 24.30 5.26 2.64
C GLY A 135 23.29 6.37 2.35
N VAL A 136 22.04 6.01 2.41
CA VAL A 136 20.87 6.88 2.28
C VAL A 136 20.00 6.68 3.51
N GLY A 137 19.79 7.74 4.29
CA GLY A 137 19.06 7.66 5.56
C GLY A 137 17.56 7.59 5.42
N LYS A 138 16.99 8.06 4.30
CA LYS A 138 15.55 7.97 4.05
C LYS A 138 15.24 8.01 2.56
N ARG A 139 14.56 7.00 2.09
CA ARG A 139 13.97 6.91 0.76
C ARG A 139 12.84 5.90 0.80
N SER A 140 11.74 6.18 0.14
CA SER A 140 10.62 5.24 0.06
C SER A 140 10.33 4.93 -1.40
N ASP A 141 9.80 3.75 -1.66
CA ASP A 141 9.29 3.38 -2.98
C ASP A 141 7.94 2.70 -2.87
N TRP A 142 7.08 2.97 -3.84
CA TRP A 142 5.83 2.27 -4.03
C TRP A 142 5.89 1.47 -5.32
N THR A 143 6.20 0.20 -5.18
CA THR A 143 6.30 -0.70 -6.33
C THR A 143 5.07 -1.57 -6.43
N ILE A 144 4.29 -1.38 -7.50
CA ILE A 144 3.17 -2.26 -7.84
C ILE A 144 3.73 -3.45 -8.62
N ALA A 145 4.34 -4.38 -7.92
CA ALA A 145 4.82 -5.62 -8.52
C ALA A 145 4.07 -6.82 -7.95
N SER A 146 3.86 -7.85 -8.76
CA SER A 146 3.33 -9.14 -8.31
C SER A 146 4.18 -9.78 -7.22
N LEU A 147 5.45 -9.39 -7.11
CA LEU A 147 6.34 -9.78 -6.03
C LEU A 147 5.92 -9.23 -4.67
N ASN A 148 5.28 -8.05 -4.64
CA ASN A 148 4.87 -7.40 -3.39
C ASN A 148 3.46 -7.79 -2.96
N PHE A 149 2.63 -8.26 -3.92
CA PHE A 149 1.23 -8.60 -3.66
C PHE A 149 0.88 -9.88 -4.40
N PRO A 150 0.72 -11.00 -3.71
CA PRO A 150 0.38 -12.27 -4.32
C PRO A 150 -1.02 -12.22 -4.94
N MET A 151 -1.17 -12.79 -6.13
CA MET A 151 -2.45 -13.00 -6.83
C MET A 151 -3.33 -11.74 -7.01
N MET A 152 -2.72 -10.55 -7.06
CA MET A 152 -3.49 -9.30 -7.13
C MET A 152 -3.94 -8.91 -8.53
N ARG A 153 -3.21 -9.33 -9.54
CA ARG A 153 -3.46 -8.95 -10.92
C ARG A 153 -3.82 -10.11 -11.83
N SER A 154 -3.55 -11.33 -11.43
CA SER A 154 -3.81 -12.52 -12.25
C SER A 154 -3.88 -13.76 -11.37
N ALA A 155 -4.87 -14.62 -11.59
CA ALA A 155 -4.96 -15.94 -10.96
C ALA A 155 -3.80 -16.86 -11.37
N ASP A 156 -3.11 -16.53 -12.44
CA ASP A 156 -2.00 -17.32 -12.98
C ASP A 156 -0.66 -17.03 -12.28
N LEU A 157 -0.64 -16.11 -11.33
CA LEU A 157 0.57 -15.76 -10.59
C LEU A 157 0.80 -16.74 -9.46
N ALA A 158 2.01 -17.30 -9.43
CA ALA A 158 2.45 -18.12 -8.31
C ALA A 158 2.53 -17.31 -7.01
N VAL A 159 2.17 -17.95 -5.90
CA VAL A 159 2.45 -17.44 -4.57
C VAL A 159 3.85 -17.94 -4.18
N TYR A 160 4.75 -17.01 -3.91
CA TYR A 160 6.10 -17.35 -3.47
C TYR A 160 6.11 -17.70 -1.98
N GLU A 161 7.10 -18.45 -1.51
CA GLU A 161 7.22 -18.87 -0.12
C GLU A 161 7.14 -17.69 0.87
N HIS A 162 7.82 -16.58 0.58
CA HIS A 162 7.77 -15.37 1.41
C HIS A 162 6.39 -14.68 1.43
N GLN A 163 5.48 -15.05 0.51
CA GLN A 163 4.11 -14.56 0.42
C GLN A 163 3.10 -15.50 1.11
N SER A 164 3.55 -16.55 1.77
CA SER A 164 2.69 -17.55 2.43
C SER A 164 1.95 -17.01 3.67
N SER A 165 2.37 -15.86 4.20
CA SER A 165 1.73 -15.20 5.35
C SER A 165 0.60 -14.27 4.88
N TYR A 166 -0.58 -14.83 4.65
CA TYR A 166 -1.79 -14.11 4.20
C TYR A 166 -3.03 -14.55 4.96
N ASN A 167 -4.02 -13.69 5.02
CA ASN A 167 -5.33 -14.00 5.60
C ASN A 167 -6.09 -14.96 4.69
N ARG A 168 -6.84 -15.90 5.28
CA ARG A 168 -7.54 -16.95 4.56
C ARG A 168 -9.05 -16.81 4.72
N VAL A 169 -9.75 -17.20 3.66
CA VAL A 169 -11.19 -17.36 3.64
C VAL A 169 -11.48 -18.80 3.24
N PHE A 170 -12.32 -19.47 3.97
CA PHE A 170 -12.71 -20.84 3.71
C PHE A 170 -14.09 -20.87 3.05
N TYR A 171 -14.23 -21.70 2.05
CA TYR A 171 -15.45 -21.87 1.28
C TYR A 171 -16.02 -23.27 1.46
N SER A 172 -17.32 -23.42 1.18
CA SER A 172 -17.97 -24.72 1.02
C SER A 172 -17.40 -25.47 -0.21
N ASP A 173 -17.64 -26.76 -0.29
CA ASP A 173 -17.13 -27.61 -1.38
C ASP A 173 -17.57 -27.13 -2.77
N ASP A 174 -18.68 -26.43 -2.88
CA ASP A 174 -19.18 -25.84 -4.12
C ASP A 174 -18.64 -24.43 -4.39
N TRP A 175 -17.73 -23.91 -3.53
CA TRP A 175 -17.11 -22.59 -3.61
C TRP A 175 -18.08 -21.38 -3.62
N LYS A 176 -19.31 -21.59 -3.13
CA LYS A 176 -20.34 -20.55 -3.17
C LYS A 176 -20.57 -19.85 -1.84
N THR A 177 -20.29 -20.56 -0.76
CA THR A 177 -20.60 -20.06 0.58
C THR A 177 -19.32 -19.97 1.38
N ILE A 178 -19.07 -18.81 2.01
CA ILE A 178 -18.00 -18.66 2.96
C ILE A 178 -18.36 -19.41 4.24
N THR A 179 -17.49 -20.31 4.67
CA THR A 179 -17.67 -21.16 5.85
C THR A 179 -16.84 -20.69 7.05
N GLY A 180 -15.89 -19.79 6.84
CA GLY A 180 -15.07 -19.22 7.91
C GLY A 180 -13.92 -18.38 7.42
N TYR A 181 -13.20 -17.81 8.38
CA TYR A 181 -12.04 -16.96 8.16
C TYR A 181 -10.90 -17.38 9.08
N ASP A 182 -9.66 -17.19 8.60
CA ASP A 182 -8.45 -17.23 9.40
C ASP A 182 -7.73 -15.90 9.19
N ILE A 183 -8.04 -14.94 10.08
CA ILE A 183 -7.54 -13.57 9.99
C ILE A 183 -6.56 -13.35 11.12
N ASN A 184 -5.31 -13.07 10.76
CA ASN A 184 -4.26 -12.73 11.69
C ASN A 184 -3.70 -11.34 11.33
N GLN A 185 -3.81 -10.40 12.29
CA GLN A 185 -3.28 -9.04 12.12
C GLN A 185 -1.76 -9.00 11.91
N GLY A 186 -1.05 -10.04 12.34
CA GLY A 186 0.38 -10.24 12.12
C GLY A 186 0.75 -10.76 10.72
N ASN A 187 -0.21 -11.20 9.93
CA ASN A 187 0.07 -11.63 8.56
C ASN A 187 0.62 -10.48 7.71
N THR A 188 1.50 -10.82 6.79
CA THR A 188 2.09 -9.81 5.88
C THR A 188 1.07 -9.34 4.87
N TYR A 189 0.23 -10.24 4.35
CA TYR A 189 -0.67 -9.96 3.23
C TYR A 189 -2.14 -10.08 3.62
N PRO A 190 -3.03 -9.32 2.95
CA PRO A 190 -4.47 -9.47 3.08
C PRO A 190 -4.92 -10.83 2.54
N ARG A 191 -6.20 -11.07 2.54
CA ARG A 191 -6.75 -12.26 1.88
C ARG A 191 -6.44 -12.23 0.39
N LEU A 192 -6.16 -13.40 -0.15
CA LEU A 192 -6.05 -13.57 -1.60
C LEU A 192 -7.44 -13.47 -2.23
N TYR A 193 -7.50 -12.76 -3.36
CA TYR A 193 -8.73 -12.65 -4.13
C TYR A 193 -8.48 -13.22 -5.53
N PRO A 194 -8.81 -14.50 -5.78
CA PRO A 194 -8.47 -15.20 -7.02
C PRO A 194 -9.34 -14.79 -8.21
N GLY A 195 -10.09 -13.71 -8.09
CA GLY A 195 -10.99 -13.23 -9.14
C GLY A 195 -12.42 -13.65 -8.90
N ASN A 196 -13.17 -13.90 -9.94
CA ASN A 196 -14.62 -14.02 -9.93
C ASN A 196 -15.11 -15.37 -9.31
N GLU A 197 -14.84 -15.59 -8.01
CA GLU A 197 -15.21 -16.79 -7.29
C GLU A 197 -16.72 -17.06 -7.34
N ALA A 198 -17.53 -16.00 -7.27
CA ALA A 198 -18.99 -16.11 -7.26
C ALA A 198 -19.60 -16.68 -8.56
N LYS A 199 -18.81 -16.79 -9.64
CA LYS A 199 -19.31 -17.24 -10.95
C LYS A 199 -18.55 -18.40 -11.57
N GLY A 200 -17.55 -18.96 -10.88
CA GLY A 200 -16.74 -20.05 -11.43
C GLY A 200 -15.98 -19.68 -12.70
N THR A 201 -15.87 -18.41 -13.01
CA THR A 201 -15.12 -17.90 -14.15
C THR A 201 -13.94 -17.07 -13.63
N VAL A 202 -12.76 -17.52 -13.94
CA VAL A 202 -11.48 -16.86 -13.66
C VAL A 202 -11.28 -15.60 -14.52
N SER A 203 -12.25 -15.27 -15.33
CA SER A 203 -12.25 -14.14 -16.25
C SER A 203 -12.70 -12.86 -15.54
N GLY A 204 -11.81 -11.92 -15.39
CA GLY A 204 -12.10 -10.63 -14.77
C GLY A 204 -11.10 -10.17 -13.73
N ILE A 205 -10.02 -10.90 -13.59
CA ILE A 205 -8.91 -10.63 -12.69
C ILE A 205 -8.17 -9.31 -13.01
N ALA A 206 -8.47 -8.71 -14.15
CA ALA A 206 -7.87 -7.42 -14.51
C ALA A 206 -8.01 -6.37 -13.39
N ASN A 207 -8.92 -6.59 -12.44
CA ASN A 207 -9.16 -5.66 -11.35
C ASN A 207 -8.84 -6.21 -9.95
N GLY A 208 -8.45 -7.47 -9.79
CA GLY A 208 -8.00 -8.08 -8.54
C GLY A 208 -8.64 -7.53 -7.27
N SER A 209 -8.00 -7.72 -6.14
CA SER A 209 -8.40 -7.04 -4.92
C SER A 209 -7.97 -5.57 -4.95
N ASN A 210 -8.81 -4.67 -4.45
CA ASN A 210 -8.45 -3.26 -4.29
C ASN A 210 -7.50 -3.00 -3.08
N ASN A 211 -6.93 -4.05 -2.51
CA ASN A 211 -5.91 -3.94 -1.47
C ASN A 211 -4.58 -3.32 -1.96
N TYR A 212 -4.41 -3.10 -3.25
CA TYR A 212 -3.18 -2.58 -3.86
C TYR A 212 -3.11 -1.05 -3.98
N TYR A 213 -4.05 -0.30 -3.45
CA TYR A 213 -3.91 1.15 -3.39
C TYR A 213 -2.61 1.54 -2.68
N PRO A 214 -1.92 2.61 -3.14
CA PRO A 214 -0.76 3.14 -2.42
C PRO A 214 -1.09 3.33 -0.95
N GLN A 215 -0.29 2.73 -0.07
CA GLN A 215 -0.58 2.67 1.35
C GLN A 215 0.68 2.53 2.21
N SER A 216 0.57 2.89 3.47
CA SER A 216 1.70 2.90 4.39
C SER A 216 2.26 1.51 4.68
N ARG A 217 1.42 0.45 4.68
CA ARG A 217 1.84 -0.92 5.05
C ARG A 217 2.86 -1.53 4.08
N TYR A 218 2.69 -1.30 2.79
CA TYR A 218 3.53 -1.89 1.74
C TYR A 218 4.45 -0.87 1.07
N LEU A 219 4.58 0.29 1.68
CA LEU A 219 5.59 1.25 1.26
C LEU A 219 6.96 0.68 1.59
N THR A 220 7.79 0.49 0.58
CA THR A 220 9.11 -0.08 0.74
C THR A 220 10.08 0.98 1.27
N ASP A 221 10.79 0.69 2.35
CA ASP A 221 11.92 1.48 2.80
C ASP A 221 13.15 1.11 1.95
N MET A 222 13.69 2.12 1.27
CA MET A 222 14.86 2.02 0.41
C MET A 222 16.09 2.70 1.04
N SER A 223 16.08 2.91 2.37
CA SER A 223 17.27 3.34 3.09
C SER A 223 18.31 2.21 3.15
N TYR A 224 19.60 2.57 3.13
CA TYR A 224 20.69 1.60 3.19
C TYR A 224 21.98 2.21 3.72
N LEU A 225 22.88 1.36 4.18
CA LEU A 225 24.28 1.60 4.49
C LEU A 225 25.15 0.64 3.68
#